data_07c8ef0451b80b27aa710bdb91cfc156
#
_entry.id   07c8ef0451b80b27aa710bdb91cfc156
#
_cell.length_a   1.000
_cell.length_b   1.000
_cell.length_c   1.000
_cell.angle_alpha   90.00
_cell.angle_beta   90.00
_cell.angle_gamma   90.00
#
_symmetry.space_group_name_H-M   'P 1'
#
loop_
_entity.id
_entity.type
_entity.pdbx_description
1 polymer ?
#
loop_
_entity_poly.entity_id
_entity_poly.type
_entity_poly.pdbx_seq_one_letter_code
_entity_poly.pdbx_strand_id
1 'polypeptide(L)'
;MHFQWYPGHMTKAKRMMQENIKLIDLVIELVDARVPISSRNPDIDELGKNKARLILLNKSDLAEDKWNDAWSEYFREKGFSVVKVNSKKGGGIKSINGVIQEACKEKIERDRKRGILNRPVRAMVVGIPNAGKSTFINALAGKACAKTGNKPGVTKGKQWIRLNKNVELLDTPGILWPRFEDQAVGLKLAFIGSIKDEILQTEELAAELVKFMNENYPGVLENKYNVEEDTDPYGMLEKIAESRHCLVRGNELDTEKASVLLMDDFRNGRLGKLTLEYPDAY
;
A
#
# COMPACT_ATOMS: atom_id res chain seq x y z
N MET A 1 -21.70 1.33 1.78
CA MET A 1 -20.96 1.07 0.52
C MET A 1 -20.77 -0.42 0.27
N HIS A 2 -20.83 -0.88 -0.99
CA HIS A 2 -20.58 -2.28 -1.35
C HIS A 2 -19.39 -2.34 -2.30
N PHE A 3 -18.25 -2.88 -1.83
CA PHE A 3 -17.02 -2.92 -2.60
C PHE A 3 -16.92 -4.23 -3.40
N GLN A 4 -17.22 -4.16 -4.70
CA GLN A 4 -17.00 -5.25 -5.65
C GLN A 4 -16.35 -4.66 -6.91
N TRP A 5 -15.03 -4.78 -7.01
CA TRP A 5 -14.33 -4.29 -8.18
C TRP A 5 -13.13 -5.18 -8.52
N TYR A 6 -13.25 -5.90 -9.62
CA TYR A 6 -12.20 -6.79 -10.13
C TYR A 6 -12.10 -6.69 -11.64
N PRO A 7 -11.31 -5.74 -12.17
CA PRO A 7 -11.12 -5.60 -13.60
C PRO A 7 -10.45 -6.82 -14.23
N GLY A 8 -10.79 -7.15 -15.49
CA GLY A 8 -10.24 -8.31 -16.20
C GLY A 8 -8.71 -8.33 -16.35
N HIS A 9 -8.04 -7.16 -16.26
CA HIS A 9 -6.58 -7.12 -16.24
C HIS A 9 -5.96 -7.71 -14.96
N MET A 10 -6.69 -7.77 -13.85
CA MET A 10 -6.22 -8.40 -12.60
C MET A 10 -6.17 -9.93 -12.71
N THR A 11 -7.11 -10.55 -13.44
CA THR A 11 -7.06 -11.98 -13.75
C THR A 11 -5.82 -12.32 -14.57
N LYS A 12 -5.47 -11.47 -15.56
CA LYS A 12 -4.23 -11.64 -16.35
C LYS A 12 -2.98 -11.50 -15.48
N ALA A 13 -2.97 -10.53 -14.54
CA ALA A 13 -1.86 -10.34 -13.63
C ALA A 13 -1.67 -11.53 -12.68
N LYS A 14 -2.75 -12.07 -12.11
CA LYS A 14 -2.71 -13.28 -11.25
C LYS A 14 -2.14 -14.46 -12.03
N ARG A 15 -2.63 -14.72 -13.24
CA ARG A 15 -2.10 -15.78 -14.10
C ARG A 15 -0.63 -15.58 -14.40
N MET A 16 -0.20 -14.38 -14.73
CA MET A 16 1.20 -14.06 -14.98
C MET A 16 2.10 -14.35 -13.76
N MET A 17 1.62 -14.04 -12.55
CA MET A 17 2.34 -14.38 -11.31
C MET A 17 2.46 -15.89 -11.15
N GLN A 18 1.37 -16.65 -11.36
CA GLN A 18 1.35 -18.11 -11.30
C GLN A 18 2.34 -18.75 -12.31
N GLU A 19 2.42 -18.23 -13.51
CA GLU A 19 3.35 -18.72 -14.54
C GLU A 19 4.82 -18.44 -14.19
N ASN A 20 5.10 -17.34 -13.51
CA ASN A 20 6.46 -16.90 -13.22
C ASN A 20 6.99 -17.33 -11.84
N ILE A 21 6.11 -17.71 -10.89
CA ILE A 21 6.52 -18.03 -9.52
C ILE A 21 7.58 -19.13 -9.43
N LYS A 22 7.61 -20.05 -10.39
CA LYS A 22 8.62 -21.12 -10.46
C LYS A 22 10.05 -20.60 -10.66
N LEU A 23 10.19 -19.42 -11.25
CA LEU A 23 11.47 -18.76 -11.52
C LEU A 23 11.94 -17.89 -10.34
N ILE A 24 11.09 -17.69 -9.35
CA ILE A 24 11.26 -16.73 -8.25
C ILE A 24 11.87 -17.43 -7.04
N ASP A 25 12.80 -16.76 -6.40
CA ASP A 25 13.45 -17.18 -5.14
C ASP A 25 12.83 -16.45 -3.93
N LEU A 26 12.43 -15.20 -4.13
CA LEU A 26 11.91 -14.29 -3.08
C LEU A 26 10.65 -13.58 -3.56
N VAL A 27 9.63 -13.52 -2.72
CA VAL A 27 8.46 -12.63 -2.92
C VAL A 27 8.60 -11.41 -2.02
N ILE A 28 8.68 -10.24 -2.63
CA ILE A 28 8.68 -8.94 -1.96
C ILE A 28 7.27 -8.38 -2.03
N GLU A 29 6.59 -8.31 -0.90
CA GLU A 29 5.23 -7.82 -0.78
C GLU A 29 5.23 -6.40 -0.21
N LEU A 30 4.76 -5.41 -1.01
CA LEU A 30 4.57 -4.06 -0.52
C LEU A 30 3.15 -3.91 0.05
N VAL A 31 3.10 -3.48 1.30
CA VAL A 31 1.87 -3.13 2.01
C VAL A 31 1.90 -1.65 2.40
N ASP A 32 0.74 -1.02 2.51
CA ASP A 32 0.62 0.32 3.05
C ASP A 32 0.70 0.24 4.59
N ALA A 33 1.64 0.94 5.19
CA ALA A 33 1.90 0.88 6.63
C ALA A 33 0.72 1.33 7.51
N ARG A 34 -0.24 2.06 6.93
CA ARG A 34 -1.47 2.46 7.64
C ARG A 34 -2.50 1.33 7.77
N VAL A 35 -2.46 0.36 6.84
CA VAL A 35 -3.40 -0.77 6.73
C VAL A 35 -2.66 -2.06 6.33
N PRO A 36 -1.72 -2.55 7.17
CA PRO A 36 -0.81 -3.63 6.77
C PRO A 36 -1.50 -4.93 6.40
N ILE A 37 -2.55 -5.34 7.09
CA ILE A 37 -3.30 -6.57 6.76
C ILE A 37 -4.24 -6.36 5.58
N SER A 38 -5.06 -5.31 5.60
CA SER A 38 -6.00 -5.02 4.50
C SER A 38 -5.29 -4.76 3.17
N SER A 39 -4.03 -4.33 3.18
CA SER A 39 -3.25 -4.13 1.95
C SER A 39 -2.49 -5.37 1.47
N ARG A 40 -2.60 -6.51 2.15
CA ARG A 40 -2.09 -7.80 1.68
C ARG A 40 -3.12 -8.50 0.79
N ASN A 41 -2.65 -9.07 -0.30
CA ASN A 41 -3.49 -9.93 -1.13
C ASN A 41 -3.34 -11.38 -0.63
N PRO A 42 -4.41 -12.03 -0.13
CA PRO A 42 -4.35 -13.40 0.42
C PRO A 42 -3.86 -14.44 -0.60
N ASP A 43 -4.08 -14.24 -1.90
CA ASP A 43 -3.58 -15.12 -2.96
C ASP A 43 -2.05 -15.24 -2.96
N ILE A 44 -1.34 -14.24 -2.42
CA ILE A 44 0.13 -14.22 -2.40
C ILE A 44 0.70 -15.19 -1.37
N ASP A 45 -0.02 -15.48 -0.29
CA ASP A 45 0.43 -16.44 0.71
C ASP A 45 0.50 -17.86 0.14
N GLU A 46 -0.47 -18.25 -0.66
CA GLU A 46 -0.47 -19.54 -1.34
C GLU A 46 0.61 -19.59 -2.45
N LEU A 47 0.68 -18.57 -3.29
CA LEU A 47 1.68 -18.47 -4.36
C LEU A 47 3.12 -18.50 -3.84
N GLY A 48 3.38 -17.85 -2.70
CA GLY A 48 4.70 -17.71 -2.09
C GLY A 48 5.07 -18.77 -1.07
N LYS A 49 4.25 -19.81 -0.85
CA LYS A 49 4.38 -20.78 0.25
C LYS A 49 5.78 -21.40 0.43
N ASN A 50 6.52 -21.61 -0.66
CA ASN A 50 7.86 -22.22 -0.63
C ASN A 50 8.96 -21.24 -1.06
N LYS A 51 8.73 -19.96 -0.91
CA LYS A 51 9.65 -18.90 -1.28
C LYS A 51 10.08 -18.11 -0.06
N ALA A 52 11.28 -17.52 -0.10
CA ALA A 52 11.61 -16.49 0.87
C ALA A 52 10.60 -15.34 0.77
N ARG A 53 10.26 -14.72 1.89
CA ARG A 53 9.22 -13.69 1.96
C ARG A 53 9.78 -12.44 2.63
N LEU A 54 9.59 -11.30 1.98
CA LEU A 54 9.95 -9.99 2.51
C LEU A 54 8.72 -9.08 2.46
N ILE A 55 8.29 -8.58 3.60
CA ILE A 55 7.26 -7.55 3.69
C ILE A 55 7.92 -6.18 3.80
N LEU A 56 7.49 -5.26 2.95
CA LEU A 56 7.86 -3.86 3.02
C LEU A 56 6.67 -3.06 3.52
N LEU A 57 6.78 -2.55 4.76
CA LEU A 57 5.84 -1.57 5.30
C LEU A 57 6.12 -0.22 4.64
N ASN A 58 5.54 0.00 3.48
CA ASN A 58 5.75 1.21 2.69
C ASN A 58 4.87 2.36 3.17
N LYS A 59 5.26 3.58 2.83
CA LYS A 59 4.65 4.82 3.34
C LYS A 59 4.69 4.87 4.88
N SER A 60 5.74 4.31 5.49
CA SER A 60 5.91 4.26 6.93
C SER A 60 5.95 5.65 7.59
N ASP A 61 6.21 6.70 6.83
CA ASP A 61 6.12 8.10 7.24
C ASP A 61 4.68 8.62 7.40
N LEU A 62 3.68 7.88 6.90
CA LEU A 62 2.25 8.24 7.01
C LEU A 62 1.56 7.51 8.18
N ALA A 63 2.18 6.48 8.74
CA ALA A 63 1.68 5.72 9.88
C ALA A 63 2.44 6.09 11.17
N GLU A 64 1.84 5.85 12.32
CA GLU A 64 2.47 6.08 13.62
C GLU A 64 3.65 5.13 13.85
N ASP A 65 4.75 5.66 14.40
CA ASP A 65 5.99 4.89 14.55
C ASP A 65 5.83 3.67 15.46
N LYS A 66 5.07 3.82 16.57
CA LYS A 66 4.78 2.71 17.51
C LYS A 66 4.09 1.53 16.81
N TRP A 67 3.14 1.81 15.89
CA TRP A 67 2.43 0.77 15.17
C TRP A 67 3.25 0.19 14.03
N ASN A 68 4.11 1.00 13.40
CA ASN A 68 5.10 0.48 12.46
C ASN A 68 6.03 -0.55 13.11
N ASP A 69 6.44 -0.32 14.38
CA ASP A 69 7.28 -1.26 15.12
C ASP A 69 6.51 -2.52 15.51
N ALA A 70 5.29 -2.37 16.04
CA ALA A 70 4.43 -3.49 16.42
C ALA A 70 4.09 -4.39 15.20
N TRP A 71 3.75 -3.80 14.05
CA TRP A 71 3.52 -4.55 12.82
C TRP A 71 4.78 -5.23 12.29
N SER A 72 5.94 -4.61 12.45
CA SER A 72 7.20 -5.24 12.07
C SER A 72 7.47 -6.50 12.88
N GLU A 73 7.19 -6.46 14.18
CA GLU A 73 7.35 -7.63 15.06
C GLU A 73 6.33 -8.73 14.73
N TYR A 74 5.05 -8.36 14.60
CA TYR A 74 3.98 -9.28 14.19
C TYR A 74 4.33 -10.10 12.95
N PHE A 75 4.87 -9.45 11.91
CA PHE A 75 5.25 -10.17 10.69
C PHE A 75 6.54 -10.99 10.87
N ARG A 76 7.50 -10.55 11.69
CA ARG A 76 8.70 -11.34 12.00
C ARG A 76 8.37 -12.62 12.75
N GLU A 77 7.47 -12.57 13.71
CA GLU A 77 6.98 -13.75 14.46
C GLU A 77 6.31 -14.76 13.51
N LYS A 78 5.70 -14.30 12.43
CA LYS A 78 5.14 -15.14 11.35
C LYS A 78 6.19 -15.62 10.33
N GLY A 79 7.47 -15.36 10.55
CA GLY A 79 8.56 -15.83 9.71
C GLY A 79 8.88 -14.98 8.48
N PHE A 80 8.36 -13.76 8.39
CA PHE A 80 8.69 -12.84 7.31
C PHE A 80 9.93 -12.00 7.65
N SER A 81 10.77 -11.72 6.64
CA SER A 81 11.67 -10.57 6.72
C SER A 81 10.85 -9.29 6.58
N VAL A 82 11.19 -8.23 7.33
CA VAL A 82 10.40 -6.99 7.35
C VAL A 82 11.29 -5.77 7.29
N VAL A 83 10.95 -4.81 6.44
CA VAL A 83 11.61 -3.50 6.39
C VAL A 83 10.55 -2.40 6.32
N LYS A 84 10.71 -1.38 7.17
CA LYS A 84 9.94 -0.12 7.08
C LYS A 84 10.55 0.74 5.98
N VAL A 85 9.76 1.19 5.02
CA VAL A 85 10.24 1.98 3.89
C VAL A 85 9.40 3.23 3.64
N ASN A 86 10.07 4.27 3.21
CA ASN A 86 9.47 5.42 2.55
C ASN A 86 10.04 5.48 1.13
N SER A 87 9.37 4.84 0.20
CA SER A 87 9.84 4.74 -1.19
C SER A 87 9.95 6.10 -1.88
N LYS A 88 9.17 7.09 -1.45
CA LYS A 88 9.17 8.44 -2.03
C LYS A 88 10.38 9.27 -1.57
N LYS A 89 10.79 9.13 -0.31
CA LYS A 89 11.92 9.85 0.29
C LYS A 89 13.21 9.02 0.39
N GLY A 90 13.15 7.73 0.04
CA GLY A 90 14.30 6.81 0.07
C GLY A 90 14.60 6.22 1.45
N GLY A 91 13.74 6.44 2.45
CA GLY A 91 13.90 5.85 3.78
C GLY A 91 13.83 4.33 3.73
N GLY A 92 14.76 3.62 4.40
CA GLY A 92 14.83 2.16 4.45
C GLY A 92 15.38 1.47 3.18
N ILE A 93 15.48 2.16 2.03
CA ILE A 93 15.87 1.56 0.74
C ILE A 93 17.30 0.97 0.78
N LYS A 94 18.22 1.62 1.46
CA LYS A 94 19.63 1.18 1.52
C LYS A 94 19.82 -0.20 2.15
N SER A 95 18.97 -0.59 3.11
CA SER A 95 19.04 -1.88 3.80
C SER A 95 18.50 -3.06 2.97
N ILE A 96 17.70 -2.79 1.94
CA ILE A 96 16.94 -3.82 1.20
C ILE A 96 17.86 -4.89 0.59
N ASN A 97 18.98 -4.50 -0.03
CA ASN A 97 19.90 -5.47 -0.61
C ASN A 97 20.46 -6.45 0.42
N GLY A 98 20.82 -5.97 1.62
CA GLY A 98 21.28 -6.82 2.72
C GLY A 98 20.19 -7.78 3.20
N VAL A 99 18.97 -7.27 3.36
CA VAL A 99 17.81 -8.10 3.77
C VAL A 99 17.48 -9.16 2.73
N ILE A 100 17.54 -8.85 1.43
CA ILE A 100 17.36 -9.84 0.35
C ILE A 100 18.40 -10.96 0.45
N GLN A 101 19.68 -10.62 0.67
CA GLN A 101 20.75 -11.60 0.80
C GLN A 101 20.53 -12.50 2.01
N GLU A 102 20.14 -11.96 3.15
CA GLU A 102 19.87 -12.74 4.36
C GLU A 102 18.61 -13.62 4.20
N ALA A 103 17.51 -13.08 3.68
CA ALA A 103 16.29 -13.83 3.41
C ALA A 103 16.50 -15.01 2.44
N CYS A 104 17.46 -14.91 1.53
CA CYS A 104 17.78 -15.95 0.55
C CYS A 104 19.06 -16.74 0.86
N LYS A 105 19.63 -16.61 2.07
CA LYS A 105 20.91 -17.18 2.46
C LYS A 105 20.99 -18.69 2.22
N GLU A 106 20.00 -19.46 2.68
CA GLU A 106 19.96 -20.91 2.50
C GLU A 106 19.95 -21.31 1.02
N LYS A 107 19.22 -20.57 0.19
CA LYS A 107 19.18 -20.79 -1.26
C LYS A 107 20.54 -20.48 -1.89
N ILE A 108 21.16 -19.38 -1.53
CA ILE A 108 22.46 -18.96 -2.05
C ILE A 108 23.53 -19.99 -1.67
N GLU A 109 23.54 -20.49 -0.43
CA GLU A 109 24.47 -21.51 0.03
C GLU A 109 24.26 -22.86 -0.68
N ARG A 110 23.01 -23.27 -0.90
CA ARG A 110 22.67 -24.48 -1.66
C ARG A 110 23.14 -24.39 -3.11
N ASP A 111 22.96 -23.25 -3.76
CA ASP A 111 23.45 -23.02 -5.14
C ASP A 111 24.99 -23.10 -5.19
N ARG A 112 25.69 -22.47 -4.24
CA ARG A 112 27.15 -22.55 -4.11
C ARG A 112 27.67 -23.99 -3.95
N LYS A 113 27.01 -24.80 -3.09
CA LYS A 113 27.36 -26.24 -2.92
C LYS A 113 27.17 -27.06 -4.20
N ARG A 114 26.27 -26.60 -5.10
CA ARG A 114 26.06 -27.22 -6.43
C ARG A 114 26.97 -26.66 -7.52
N GLY A 115 27.94 -25.80 -7.17
CA GLY A 115 28.84 -25.17 -8.14
C GLY A 115 28.20 -24.02 -8.95
N ILE A 116 26.97 -23.58 -8.58
CA ILE A 116 26.29 -22.46 -9.23
C ILE A 116 26.78 -21.18 -8.59
N LEU A 117 27.79 -20.57 -9.18
CA LEU A 117 28.34 -19.30 -8.74
C LEU A 117 27.66 -18.15 -9.52
N ASN A 118 27.41 -17.04 -8.86
CA ASN A 118 26.91 -15.79 -9.47
C ASN A 118 25.50 -15.82 -10.07
N ARG A 119 24.63 -16.76 -9.66
CA ARG A 119 23.21 -16.68 -10.01
C ARG A 119 22.55 -15.58 -9.19
N PRO A 120 21.94 -14.54 -9.81
CA PRO A 120 21.23 -13.52 -9.08
C PRO A 120 19.99 -14.10 -8.37
N VAL A 121 19.65 -13.53 -7.22
CA VAL A 121 18.35 -13.75 -6.57
C VAL A 121 17.28 -13.13 -7.45
N ARG A 122 16.28 -13.90 -7.82
CA ARG A 122 15.12 -13.44 -8.56
C ARG A 122 13.96 -13.15 -7.60
N ALA A 123 13.63 -11.89 -7.45
CA ALA A 123 12.55 -11.46 -6.60
C ALA A 123 11.35 -10.97 -7.42
N MET A 124 10.15 -11.41 -7.02
CA MET A 124 8.89 -10.88 -7.56
C MET A 124 8.37 -9.80 -6.63
N VAL A 125 8.11 -8.61 -7.15
CA VAL A 125 7.53 -7.49 -6.40
C VAL A 125 6.02 -7.49 -6.59
N VAL A 126 5.29 -7.69 -5.51
CA VAL A 126 3.83 -7.78 -5.50
C VAL A 126 3.22 -6.75 -4.55
N GLY A 127 1.94 -6.53 -4.66
CA GLY A 127 1.15 -5.66 -3.79
C GLY A 127 -0.06 -5.10 -4.50
N ILE A 128 -0.96 -4.51 -3.73
CA ILE A 128 -2.18 -3.89 -4.24
C ILE A 128 -1.88 -2.64 -5.09
N PRO A 129 -2.85 -2.15 -5.87
CA PRO A 129 -2.73 -0.87 -6.54
C PRO A 129 -2.39 0.25 -5.54
N ASN A 130 -1.59 1.21 -5.96
CA ASN A 130 -1.14 2.37 -5.17
C ASN A 130 -0.35 2.05 -3.88
N ALA A 131 0.06 0.80 -3.65
CA ALA A 131 0.99 0.46 -2.56
C ALA A 131 2.39 1.08 -2.74
N GLY A 132 2.70 1.60 -3.94
CA GLY A 132 3.96 2.29 -4.23
C GLY A 132 5.04 1.39 -4.86
N LYS A 133 4.67 0.25 -5.48
CA LYS A 133 5.62 -0.69 -6.09
C LYS A 133 6.59 -0.05 -7.08
N SER A 134 6.07 0.67 -8.08
CA SER A 134 6.93 1.30 -9.10
C SER A 134 7.83 2.38 -8.50
N THR A 135 7.33 3.12 -7.49
CA THR A 135 8.14 4.11 -6.75
C THR A 135 9.26 3.41 -5.97
N PHE A 136 8.95 2.31 -5.30
CA PHE A 136 9.93 1.47 -4.60
C PHE A 136 11.01 0.94 -5.55
N ILE A 137 10.60 0.34 -6.67
CA ILE A 137 11.52 -0.22 -7.68
C ILE A 137 12.46 0.85 -8.21
N ASN A 138 11.94 2.05 -8.54
CA ASN A 138 12.74 3.17 -9.01
C ASN A 138 13.72 3.67 -7.93
N ALA A 139 13.26 3.78 -6.68
CA ALA A 139 14.11 4.17 -5.57
C ALA A 139 15.25 3.15 -5.31
N LEU A 140 14.92 1.85 -5.39
CA LEU A 140 15.90 0.78 -5.20
C LEU A 140 16.90 0.68 -6.36
N ALA A 141 16.44 0.91 -7.59
CA ALA A 141 17.29 0.91 -8.78
C ALA A 141 18.12 2.21 -8.95
N GLY A 142 17.79 3.26 -8.20
CA GLY A 142 18.44 4.57 -8.33
C GLY A 142 18.18 5.28 -9.67
N LYS A 143 17.20 4.82 -10.44
CA LYS A 143 16.81 5.37 -11.75
C LYS A 143 15.36 5.06 -12.08
N ALA A 144 14.77 5.83 -12.99
CA ALA A 144 13.42 5.58 -13.51
C ALA A 144 13.42 4.37 -14.46
N CYS A 145 13.10 3.19 -13.95
CA CYS A 145 13.00 1.94 -14.71
C CYS A 145 11.59 1.33 -14.70
N ALA A 146 10.71 1.79 -13.82
CA ALA A 146 9.30 1.41 -13.78
C ALA A 146 8.39 2.66 -13.90
N LYS A 147 7.24 2.49 -14.57
CA LYS A 147 6.27 3.57 -14.71
C LYS A 147 5.59 3.85 -13.38
N THR A 148 5.55 5.10 -12.98
CA THR A 148 4.89 5.55 -11.74
C THR A 148 3.61 6.33 -12.04
N GLY A 149 2.64 6.30 -11.12
CA GLY A 149 1.42 7.08 -11.18
C GLY A 149 0.56 6.83 -9.94
N ASN A 150 -0.29 7.80 -9.61
CA ASN A 150 -1.18 7.73 -8.43
C ASN A 150 -2.52 7.02 -8.73
N LYS A 151 -2.66 6.45 -9.94
CA LYS A 151 -3.90 5.75 -10.35
C LYS A 151 -3.66 4.24 -10.43
N PRO A 152 -4.63 3.40 -10.05
CA PRO A 152 -4.57 1.96 -10.25
C PRO A 152 -4.38 1.59 -11.74
N GLY A 153 -3.57 0.55 -12.03
CA GLY A 153 -3.37 0.02 -13.38
C GLY A 153 -2.27 0.72 -14.21
N VAL A 154 -1.36 1.44 -13.57
CA VAL A 154 -0.21 2.08 -14.25
C VAL A 154 0.74 1.05 -14.88
N THR A 155 1.05 -0.03 -14.16
CA THR A 155 1.85 -1.15 -14.68
C THR A 155 0.92 -2.14 -15.40
N LYS A 156 1.08 -2.28 -16.71
CA LYS A 156 0.20 -3.11 -17.56
C LYS A 156 0.70 -4.52 -17.85
N GLY A 157 1.97 -4.82 -17.58
CA GLY A 157 2.59 -6.11 -17.89
C GLY A 157 3.78 -6.40 -17.00
N LYS A 158 4.41 -7.57 -17.19
CA LYS A 158 5.62 -7.95 -16.48
C LYS A 158 6.85 -7.25 -17.05
N GLN A 159 7.77 -6.87 -16.17
CA GLN A 159 9.05 -6.32 -16.55
C GLN A 159 10.16 -6.88 -15.64
N TRP A 160 11.19 -7.47 -16.24
CA TRP A 160 12.40 -7.85 -15.52
C TRP A 160 13.33 -6.64 -15.42
N ILE A 161 13.78 -6.35 -14.21
CA ILE A 161 14.67 -5.23 -13.89
C ILE A 161 15.90 -5.78 -13.19
N ARG A 162 17.06 -5.66 -13.80
CA ARG A 162 18.33 -6.02 -13.18
C ARG A 162 18.78 -4.85 -12.28
N LEU A 163 18.76 -5.06 -10.97
CA LEU A 163 19.23 -4.06 -10.01
C LEU A 163 20.75 -3.99 -9.96
N ASN A 164 21.37 -5.16 -9.85
CA ASN A 164 22.82 -5.34 -9.76
C ASN A 164 23.17 -6.79 -10.19
N LYS A 165 24.43 -7.18 -10.00
CA LYS A 165 24.87 -8.54 -10.33
C LYS A 165 24.21 -9.65 -9.49
N ASN A 166 23.66 -9.31 -8.33
CA ASN A 166 23.15 -10.26 -7.35
C ASN A 166 21.61 -10.31 -7.26
N VAL A 167 20.88 -9.34 -7.84
CA VAL A 167 19.42 -9.23 -7.72
C VAL A 167 18.77 -8.82 -9.02
N GLU A 168 17.79 -9.58 -9.44
CA GLU A 168 16.84 -9.27 -10.52
C GLU A 168 15.43 -9.19 -9.95
N LEU A 169 14.68 -8.13 -10.30
CA LEU A 169 13.30 -7.95 -9.90
C LEU A 169 12.34 -8.22 -11.05
N LEU A 170 11.24 -8.89 -10.77
CA LEU A 170 10.08 -8.95 -11.63
C LEU A 170 9.03 -7.96 -11.09
N ASP A 171 8.82 -6.86 -11.80
CA ASP A 171 7.73 -5.94 -11.52
C ASP A 171 6.40 -6.53 -12.02
N THR A 172 5.39 -6.47 -11.18
CA THR A 172 4.06 -6.99 -11.49
C THR A 172 3.00 -5.89 -11.37
N PRO A 173 1.91 -5.95 -12.16
CA PRO A 173 0.75 -5.09 -11.94
C PRO A 173 0.22 -5.22 -10.51
N GLY A 174 -0.31 -4.13 -9.96
CA GLY A 174 -1.03 -4.18 -8.69
C GLY A 174 -2.34 -4.93 -8.86
N ILE A 175 -2.60 -5.89 -7.98
CA ILE A 175 -3.83 -6.68 -7.99
C ILE A 175 -4.53 -6.65 -6.64
N LEU A 176 -5.85 -6.55 -6.71
CA LEU A 176 -6.77 -6.87 -5.63
C LEU A 176 -7.35 -8.26 -5.88
N TRP A 177 -8.02 -8.83 -4.91
CA TRP A 177 -8.77 -10.08 -5.07
C TRP A 177 -10.24 -9.82 -5.42
N PRO A 178 -10.95 -10.79 -6.03
CA PRO A 178 -12.25 -10.55 -6.67
C PRO A 178 -13.37 -10.11 -5.73
N ARG A 179 -13.32 -10.53 -4.48
CA ARG A 179 -14.36 -10.27 -3.49
C ARG A 179 -13.75 -9.99 -2.12
N PHE A 180 -14.16 -8.91 -1.49
CA PHE A 180 -13.85 -8.65 -0.10
C PHE A 180 -14.94 -9.33 0.76
N GLU A 181 -14.55 -10.37 1.50
CA GLU A 181 -15.45 -11.04 2.46
C GLU A 181 -15.82 -10.05 3.58
N ASP A 182 -14.86 -9.28 4.03
CA ASP A 182 -15.05 -8.16 4.96
C ASP A 182 -15.10 -6.82 4.22
N GLN A 183 -16.25 -6.13 4.30
CA GLN A 183 -16.42 -4.81 3.69
C GLN A 183 -15.57 -3.74 4.37
N ALA A 184 -15.15 -3.92 5.64
CA ALA A 184 -14.22 -3.02 6.31
C ALA A 184 -12.85 -2.99 5.62
N VAL A 185 -12.39 -4.13 5.08
CA VAL A 185 -11.18 -4.18 4.23
C VAL A 185 -11.35 -3.32 2.99
N GLY A 186 -12.49 -3.43 2.30
CA GLY A 186 -12.81 -2.62 1.13
C GLY A 186 -12.79 -1.11 1.44
N LEU A 187 -13.36 -0.72 2.57
CA LEU A 187 -13.38 0.67 3.03
C LEU A 187 -11.97 1.22 3.29
N LYS A 188 -11.13 0.47 4.01
CA LYS A 188 -9.72 0.84 4.26
C LYS A 188 -8.93 0.97 2.96
N LEU A 189 -9.13 0.06 2.01
CA LEU A 189 -8.51 0.12 0.69
C LEU A 189 -8.98 1.32 -0.14
N ALA A 190 -10.23 1.72 -0.01
CA ALA A 190 -10.76 2.93 -0.62
C ALA A 190 -10.13 4.18 0.01
N PHE A 191 -10.00 4.24 1.33
CA PHE A 191 -9.33 5.35 2.03
C PHE A 191 -7.92 5.60 1.48
N ILE A 192 -7.11 4.55 1.33
CA ILE A 192 -5.73 4.69 0.85
C ILE A 192 -5.60 4.82 -0.69
N GLY A 193 -6.73 4.83 -1.42
CA GLY A 193 -6.78 5.02 -2.88
C GLY A 193 -6.37 3.80 -3.69
N SER A 194 -6.50 2.58 -3.14
CA SER A 194 -6.23 1.33 -3.88
C SER A 194 -7.39 0.90 -4.78
N ILE A 195 -8.58 1.41 -4.53
CA ILE A 195 -9.77 1.31 -5.37
C ILE A 195 -9.89 2.61 -6.18
N LYS A 196 -10.39 2.53 -7.42
CA LYS A 196 -10.56 3.71 -8.27
C LYS A 196 -11.67 4.61 -7.73
N ASP A 197 -11.37 5.89 -7.59
CA ASP A 197 -12.34 6.89 -7.09
C ASP A 197 -13.56 7.04 -8.01
N GLU A 198 -13.40 6.81 -9.32
CA GLU A 198 -14.49 6.89 -10.33
C GLU A 198 -15.67 5.93 -10.06
N ILE A 199 -15.46 4.91 -9.22
CA ILE A 199 -16.49 3.92 -8.82
C ILE A 199 -16.98 4.11 -7.39
N LEU A 200 -16.49 5.14 -6.70
CA LEU A 200 -16.81 5.43 -5.31
C LEU A 200 -17.65 6.71 -5.22
N GLN A 201 -18.58 6.72 -4.29
CA GLN A 201 -19.26 7.94 -3.90
C GLN A 201 -18.34 8.69 -2.91
N THR A 202 -17.68 9.74 -3.38
CA THR A 202 -16.61 10.40 -2.62
C THR A 202 -17.10 11.00 -1.31
N GLU A 203 -18.30 11.57 -1.30
CA GLU A 203 -18.90 12.13 -0.06
C GLU A 203 -19.20 11.06 0.99
N GLU A 204 -19.74 9.90 0.57
CA GLU A 204 -19.96 8.77 1.46
C GLU A 204 -18.65 8.25 2.05
N LEU A 205 -17.60 8.13 1.19
CA LEU A 205 -16.28 7.71 1.63
C LEU A 205 -15.66 8.70 2.62
N ALA A 206 -15.78 9.99 2.34
CA ALA A 206 -15.29 11.05 3.22
C ALA A 206 -16.05 11.08 4.56
N ALA A 207 -17.37 10.86 4.54
CA ALA A 207 -18.18 10.77 5.75
C ALA A 207 -17.76 9.57 6.63
N GLU A 208 -17.47 8.41 6.03
CA GLU A 208 -16.92 7.26 6.76
C GLU A 208 -15.51 7.56 7.34
N LEU A 209 -14.68 8.33 6.63
CA LEU A 209 -13.38 8.77 7.16
C LEU A 209 -13.56 9.72 8.33
N VAL A 210 -14.50 10.67 8.28
CA VAL A 210 -14.82 11.57 9.41
C VAL A 210 -15.23 10.78 10.65
N LYS A 211 -16.12 9.78 10.51
CA LYS A 211 -16.50 8.89 11.63
C LYS A 211 -15.27 8.22 12.25
N PHE A 212 -14.44 7.61 11.42
CA PHE A 212 -13.21 6.98 11.89
C PHE A 212 -12.29 7.95 12.61
N MET A 213 -12.14 9.18 12.10
CA MET A 213 -11.29 10.22 12.71
C MET A 213 -11.84 10.67 14.05
N ASN A 214 -13.15 10.92 14.16
CA ASN A 214 -13.79 11.32 15.41
C ASN A 214 -13.63 10.26 16.51
N GLU A 215 -13.71 8.98 16.16
CA GLU A 215 -13.58 7.86 17.09
C GLU A 215 -12.13 7.61 17.55
N ASN A 216 -11.17 7.69 16.62
CA ASN A 216 -9.80 7.23 16.86
C ASN A 216 -8.77 8.36 16.98
N TYR A 217 -9.06 9.53 16.42
CA TYR A 217 -8.16 10.68 16.35
C TYR A 217 -8.90 12.01 16.62
N PRO A 218 -9.58 12.14 17.78
CA PRO A 218 -10.32 13.36 18.11
C PRO A 218 -9.39 14.58 18.09
N GLY A 219 -9.91 15.72 17.62
CA GLY A 219 -9.19 16.99 17.50
C GLY A 219 -8.32 17.13 16.25
N VAL A 220 -8.07 16.07 15.49
CA VAL A 220 -7.22 16.15 14.28
C VAL A 220 -7.89 16.98 13.18
N LEU A 221 -9.18 16.76 12.92
CA LEU A 221 -9.94 17.52 11.92
C LEU A 221 -10.14 18.96 12.36
N GLU A 222 -10.46 19.20 13.63
CA GLU A 222 -10.56 20.51 14.24
C GLU A 222 -9.29 21.33 14.03
N ASN A 223 -8.14 20.78 14.44
CA ASN A 223 -6.86 21.45 14.30
C ASN A 223 -6.46 21.69 12.84
N LYS A 224 -6.76 20.74 11.95
CA LYS A 224 -6.38 20.82 10.53
C LYS A 224 -7.17 21.88 9.78
N TYR A 225 -8.47 21.92 10.00
CA TYR A 225 -9.38 22.78 9.25
C TYR A 225 -9.77 24.06 10.01
N ASN A 226 -9.40 24.15 11.28
CA ASN A 226 -9.76 25.26 12.19
C ASN A 226 -11.29 25.41 12.29
N VAL A 227 -11.96 24.31 12.56
CA VAL A 227 -13.41 24.19 12.72
C VAL A 227 -13.72 23.42 14.00
N GLU A 228 -14.86 23.64 14.61
CA GLU A 228 -15.34 22.83 15.73
C GLU A 228 -15.74 21.43 15.22
N GLU A 229 -15.28 20.37 15.91
CA GLU A 229 -15.65 18.99 15.53
C GLU A 229 -17.17 18.80 15.59
N ASP A 230 -17.68 18.00 14.67
CA ASP A 230 -19.08 17.64 14.55
C ASP A 230 -19.22 16.12 14.59
N THR A 231 -20.18 15.64 15.37
CA THR A 231 -20.49 14.20 15.43
C THR A 231 -21.24 13.74 14.18
N ASP A 232 -21.94 14.64 13.49
CA ASP A 232 -22.50 14.36 12.18
C ASP A 232 -21.42 14.48 11.10
N PRO A 233 -21.09 13.37 10.39
CA PRO A 233 -20.05 13.39 9.37
C PRO A 233 -20.32 14.36 8.22
N TYR A 234 -21.57 14.53 7.84
CA TYR A 234 -21.94 15.45 6.76
C TYR A 234 -21.89 16.92 7.23
N GLY A 235 -22.33 17.20 8.45
CA GLY A 235 -22.13 18.51 9.09
C GLY A 235 -20.65 18.88 9.19
N MET A 236 -19.79 17.91 9.48
CA MET A 236 -18.32 18.13 9.45
C MET A 236 -17.81 18.46 8.05
N LEU A 237 -18.31 17.80 7.00
CA LEU A 237 -17.93 18.12 5.62
C LEU A 237 -18.40 19.52 5.20
N GLU A 238 -19.56 19.97 5.64
CA GLU A 238 -20.04 21.35 5.43
C GLU A 238 -19.13 22.37 6.11
N LYS A 239 -18.73 22.15 7.37
CA LYS A 239 -17.77 23.00 8.08
C LYS A 239 -16.40 23.07 7.39
N ILE A 240 -15.92 21.93 6.87
CA ILE A 240 -14.69 21.89 6.06
C ILE A 240 -14.88 22.70 4.76
N ALA A 241 -16.03 22.55 4.08
CA ALA A 241 -16.33 23.30 2.87
C ALA A 241 -16.32 24.82 3.13
N GLU A 242 -16.95 25.26 4.22
CA GLU A 242 -16.96 26.66 4.63
C GLU A 242 -15.55 27.18 4.93
N SER A 243 -14.79 26.47 5.78
CA SER A 243 -13.44 26.83 6.18
C SER A 243 -12.48 26.92 4.99
N ARG A 244 -12.67 26.11 3.97
CA ARG A 244 -11.81 26.04 2.78
C ARG A 244 -12.36 26.77 1.56
N HIS A 245 -13.46 27.50 1.73
CA HIS A 245 -14.15 28.25 0.67
C HIS A 245 -14.46 27.35 -0.55
N CYS A 246 -14.91 26.12 -0.27
CA CYS A 246 -15.39 25.20 -1.30
C CYS A 246 -16.82 25.62 -1.65
N LEU A 247 -16.99 26.37 -2.74
CA LEU A 247 -18.27 26.93 -3.16
C LEU A 247 -18.57 26.53 -4.60
N VAL A 248 -19.86 26.29 -4.88
CA VAL A 248 -20.44 26.18 -6.21
C VAL A 248 -21.04 27.53 -6.68
N ARG A 249 -21.57 27.60 -7.90
CA ARG A 249 -22.29 28.78 -8.39
C ARG A 249 -23.49 29.08 -7.49
N GLY A 250 -23.63 30.34 -7.07
CA GLY A 250 -24.67 30.76 -6.13
C GLY A 250 -24.20 30.89 -4.69
N ASN A 251 -22.91 30.67 -4.44
CA ASN A 251 -22.26 30.75 -3.10
C ASN A 251 -22.77 29.69 -2.11
N GLU A 252 -23.27 28.55 -2.63
CA GLU A 252 -23.62 27.38 -1.83
C GLU A 252 -22.38 26.54 -1.53
N LEU A 253 -22.37 25.80 -0.41
CA LEU A 253 -21.26 24.95 -0.03
C LEU A 253 -21.11 23.76 -0.98
N ASP A 254 -19.87 23.49 -1.38
CA ASP A 254 -19.47 22.36 -2.24
C ASP A 254 -18.88 21.24 -1.36
N THR A 255 -19.74 20.39 -0.82
CA THR A 255 -19.35 19.27 0.05
C THR A 255 -18.61 18.18 -0.73
N GLU A 256 -18.88 18.01 -2.01
CA GLU A 256 -18.13 17.09 -2.87
C GLU A 256 -16.66 17.52 -2.98
N LYS A 257 -16.42 18.79 -3.23
CA LYS A 257 -15.06 19.37 -3.27
C LYS A 257 -14.35 19.27 -1.93
N ALA A 258 -15.06 19.52 -0.83
CA ALA A 258 -14.54 19.35 0.52
C ALA A 258 -14.17 17.89 0.82
N SER A 259 -14.99 16.94 0.36
CA SER A 259 -14.75 15.50 0.46
C SER A 259 -13.49 15.07 -0.30
N VAL A 260 -13.34 15.56 -1.53
CA VAL A 260 -12.10 15.32 -2.33
C VAL A 260 -10.89 15.88 -1.60
N LEU A 261 -10.98 17.10 -1.03
CA LEU A 261 -9.90 17.72 -0.28
C LEU A 261 -9.52 16.92 0.96
N LEU A 262 -10.50 16.46 1.75
CA LEU A 262 -10.28 15.66 2.95
C LEU A 262 -9.58 14.34 2.60
N MET A 263 -10.08 13.64 1.57
CA MET A 263 -9.48 12.38 1.11
C MET A 263 -8.05 12.58 0.63
N ASP A 264 -7.77 13.66 -0.09
CA ASP A 264 -6.43 13.98 -0.55
C ASP A 264 -5.48 14.36 0.59
N ASP A 265 -5.97 15.10 1.60
CA ASP A 265 -5.21 15.42 2.82
C ASP A 265 -4.85 14.15 3.61
N PHE A 266 -5.78 13.22 3.76
CA PHE A 266 -5.54 11.92 4.38
C PHE A 266 -4.49 11.09 3.60
N ARG A 267 -4.68 10.94 2.29
CA ARG A 267 -3.81 10.11 1.43
C ARG A 267 -2.38 10.63 1.37
N ASN A 268 -2.20 11.94 1.46
CA ASN A 268 -0.88 12.58 1.41
C ASN A 268 -0.27 12.86 2.80
N GLY A 269 -0.91 12.41 3.89
CA GLY A 269 -0.41 12.56 5.25
C GLY A 269 -0.46 14.00 5.80
N ARG A 270 -1.32 14.85 5.22
CA ARG A 270 -1.49 16.23 5.69
C ARG A 270 -2.36 16.35 6.95
N LEU A 271 -2.98 15.23 7.37
CA LEU A 271 -3.69 15.09 8.66
C LEU A 271 -2.77 14.58 9.77
N GLY A 272 -1.49 14.31 9.48
CA GLY A 272 -0.55 13.69 10.40
C GLY A 272 -0.32 12.20 10.12
N LYS A 273 0.36 11.52 11.07
CA LYS A 273 0.58 10.09 11.01
C LYS A 273 -0.64 9.36 11.58
N LEU A 274 -1.29 8.54 10.77
CA LEU A 274 -2.53 7.85 11.11
C LEU A 274 -2.40 6.36 10.81
N THR A 275 -2.92 5.52 11.71
CA THR A 275 -2.94 4.07 11.57
C THR A 275 -4.38 3.57 11.67
N LEU A 276 -4.80 2.71 10.75
CA LEU A 276 -6.19 2.21 10.67
C LEU A 276 -6.29 0.74 11.08
N GLU A 277 -5.17 0.11 11.38
CA GLU A 277 -5.11 -1.29 11.80
C GLU A 277 -4.09 -1.48 12.91
N TYR A 278 -4.44 -2.29 13.89
CA TYR A 278 -3.62 -2.58 15.06
C TYR A 278 -3.37 -4.08 15.15
N PRO A 279 -2.15 -4.55 15.46
CA PRO A 279 -1.82 -5.99 15.48
C PRO A 279 -2.70 -6.81 16.43
N ASP A 280 -3.14 -6.22 17.54
CA ASP A 280 -3.94 -6.89 18.57
C ASP A 280 -5.34 -7.32 18.06
N ALA A 281 -5.75 -6.87 16.88
CA ALA A 281 -7.01 -7.24 16.26
C ALA A 281 -6.89 -8.50 15.36
N TYR A 282 -5.68 -9.08 15.19
CA TYR A 282 -5.36 -10.19 14.29
C TYR A 282 -4.52 -11.26 15.01
#